data_25946341151cce2ee1d8b620801aac99
#
_entry.id   25946341151cce2ee1d8b620801aac99
#
_cell.length_a   1.000
_cell.length_b   1.000
_cell.length_c   1.000
_cell.angle_alpha   90.00
_cell.angle_beta   90.00
_cell.angle_gamma   90.00
#
_symmetry.space_group_name_H-M   'P 1'
#
loop_
_entity.id
_entity.type
_entity.pdbx_description
1 polymer ?
#
loop_
_entity_poly.entity_id
_entity_poly.type
_entity_poly.pdbx_seq_one_letter_code
_entity_poly.pdbx_strand_id
1 'polypeptide(L)'
;SLHDALPISKYTRRNRKEYEKIADYIGAVTEAQQGNYMVFFPSYRLMQDVYEVFAGKAVDSCEILMQHSNMKEHEREAFLEEFEKERQGTLVAFCVMGGIFGEGIDLKNDRLIGAIIVGTGLPQVSDEREILKNYYDERGLSGFDYAFRYPGMNKVLQAAGRVIRTSEDRGVILLLEDR
;
A
#
# COMPACT_ATOMS: atom_id res chain seq x y z
N SER A 1 6.09 16.24 -23.07
CA SER A 1 4.84 16.36 -22.29
C SER A 1 4.88 15.39 -21.11
N LEU A 2 4.87 15.92 -19.89
CA LEU A 2 4.88 15.15 -18.62
C LEU A 2 3.58 14.38 -18.36
N HIS A 3 2.66 14.38 -19.30
CA HIS A 3 1.38 13.67 -19.19
C HIS A 3 1.44 12.19 -19.53
N ASP A 4 2.55 11.69 -20.09
CA ASP A 4 2.64 10.31 -20.59
C ASP A 4 3.31 9.32 -19.62
N ALA A 5 3.85 9.80 -18.52
CA ALA A 5 4.50 8.97 -17.50
C ALA A 5 3.69 8.94 -16.21
N LEU A 6 2.49 8.37 -16.24
CA LEU A 6 1.73 8.11 -15.05
C LEU A 6 1.54 6.61 -14.83
N PRO A 7 1.66 6.18 -13.57
CA PRO A 7 1.84 4.81 -13.12
C PRO A 7 0.61 3.91 -13.31
N ILE A 8 0.73 2.63 -12.98
CA ILE A 8 -0.35 1.62 -12.85
C ILE A 8 -1.61 2.21 -12.18
N SER A 9 -1.45 3.26 -11.39
CA SER A 9 -2.53 3.99 -10.74
C SER A 9 -3.24 5.03 -11.63
N LYS A 10 -2.91 5.16 -12.92
CA LYS A 10 -3.73 6.02 -13.79
C LYS A 10 -5.17 5.56 -13.75
N TYR A 11 -6.04 6.46 -13.31
CA TYR A 11 -7.48 6.24 -13.27
C TYR A 11 -8.04 5.73 -14.60
N THR A 12 -7.40 6.10 -15.72
CA THR A 12 -7.76 5.71 -17.10
C THR A 12 -7.31 4.29 -17.49
N ARG A 13 -6.39 3.66 -16.74
CA ARG A 13 -5.90 2.29 -17.00
C ARG A 13 -6.43 1.25 -16.02
N ARG A 14 -7.26 1.65 -15.06
CA ARG A 14 -7.87 0.74 -14.08
C ARG A 14 -8.85 -0.17 -14.79
N ASN A 15 -8.39 -1.33 -15.19
CA ASN A 15 -9.17 -2.38 -15.81
C ASN A 15 -8.84 -3.74 -15.17
N ARG A 16 -9.66 -4.73 -15.45
CA ARG A 16 -9.53 -6.06 -14.86
C ARG A 16 -8.14 -6.69 -15.09
N LYS A 17 -7.50 -6.44 -16.23
CA LYS A 17 -6.15 -6.98 -16.52
C LYS A 17 -5.09 -6.41 -15.59
N GLU A 18 -5.20 -5.12 -15.24
CA GLU A 18 -4.29 -4.51 -14.26
C GLU A 18 -4.52 -5.08 -12.87
N TYR A 19 -5.77 -5.28 -12.47
CA TYR A 19 -6.08 -5.91 -11.18
C TYR A 19 -5.57 -7.34 -11.10
N GLU A 20 -5.73 -8.12 -12.19
CA GLU A 20 -5.20 -9.48 -12.31
C GLU A 20 -3.67 -9.48 -12.19
N LYS A 21 -2.98 -8.57 -12.86
CA LYS A 21 -1.51 -8.42 -12.79
C LYS A 21 -1.03 -8.07 -11.38
N ILE A 22 -1.69 -7.13 -10.71
CA ILE A 22 -1.37 -6.79 -9.32
C ILE A 22 -1.60 -7.99 -8.41
N ALA A 23 -2.72 -8.69 -8.55
CA ALA A 23 -3.03 -9.89 -7.79
C ALA A 23 -2.01 -11.01 -8.02
N ASP A 24 -1.53 -11.20 -9.26
CA ASP A 24 -0.50 -12.19 -9.59
C ASP A 24 0.85 -11.85 -8.93
N TYR A 25 1.23 -10.57 -8.87
CA TYR A 25 2.44 -10.15 -8.13
C TYR A 25 2.31 -10.39 -6.63
N ILE A 26 1.14 -10.07 -6.04
CA ILE A 26 0.87 -10.34 -4.62
C ILE A 26 0.98 -11.86 -4.38
N GLY A 27 0.33 -12.68 -5.20
CA GLY A 27 0.39 -14.14 -5.11
C GLY A 27 1.81 -14.67 -5.19
N ALA A 28 2.59 -14.23 -6.19
CA ALA A 28 3.96 -14.69 -6.39
C ALA A 28 4.87 -14.43 -5.16
N VAL A 29 4.72 -13.28 -4.51
CA VAL A 29 5.52 -12.95 -3.31
C VAL A 29 5.05 -13.76 -2.10
N THR A 30 3.75 -13.85 -1.89
CA THR A 30 3.16 -14.49 -0.70
C THR A 30 3.23 -16.02 -0.75
N GLU A 31 3.30 -16.61 -1.93
CA GLU A 31 3.53 -18.04 -2.13
C GLU A 31 5.01 -18.42 -2.00
N ALA A 32 5.93 -17.48 -2.35
CA ALA A 32 7.37 -17.74 -2.26
C ALA A 32 7.85 -17.93 -0.81
N GLN A 33 7.21 -17.28 0.14
CA GLN A 33 7.52 -17.39 1.56
C GLN A 33 6.24 -17.22 2.40
N GLN A 34 5.93 -18.20 3.24
CA GLN A 34 4.81 -18.10 4.18
C GLN A 34 5.09 -17.08 5.28
N GLY A 35 4.06 -16.36 5.69
CA GLY A 35 4.13 -15.36 6.74
C GLY A 35 3.10 -14.26 6.58
N ASN A 36 3.24 -13.18 7.34
CA ASN A 36 2.29 -12.08 7.32
C ASN A 36 2.76 -10.95 6.41
N TYR A 37 1.86 -10.49 5.56
CA TYR A 37 2.08 -9.43 4.58
C TYR A 37 1.04 -8.32 4.72
N MET A 38 1.46 -7.08 4.47
CA MET A 38 0.56 -5.96 4.24
C MET A 38 0.67 -5.49 2.79
N VAL A 39 -0.46 -5.26 2.15
CA VAL A 39 -0.56 -4.68 0.80
C VAL A 39 -1.20 -3.31 0.90
N PHE A 40 -0.47 -2.28 0.54
CA PHE A 40 -0.90 -0.90 0.65
C PHE A 40 -1.36 -0.33 -0.70
N PHE A 41 -2.56 0.18 -0.74
CA PHE A 41 -3.20 0.74 -1.93
C PHE A 41 -3.40 2.25 -1.80
N PRO A 42 -3.42 3.00 -2.91
CA PRO A 42 -3.64 4.44 -2.90
C PRO A 42 -5.10 4.84 -2.62
N SER A 43 -6.04 3.90 -2.69
CA SER A 43 -7.46 4.14 -2.44
C SER A 43 -8.22 2.87 -2.09
N TYR A 44 -9.32 3.00 -1.33
CA TYR A 44 -10.24 1.91 -1.01
C TYR A 44 -10.81 1.22 -2.25
N ARG A 45 -11.13 1.99 -3.29
CA ARG A 45 -11.69 1.43 -4.51
C ARG A 45 -10.73 0.48 -5.21
N LEU A 46 -9.48 0.91 -5.44
CA LEU A 46 -8.47 0.04 -6.06
C LEU A 46 -8.18 -1.18 -5.18
N MET A 47 -8.12 -0.98 -3.87
CA MET A 47 -7.94 -2.07 -2.92
C MET A 47 -9.04 -3.12 -3.05
N GLN A 48 -10.30 -2.71 -3.12
CA GLN A 48 -11.45 -3.59 -3.26
C GLN A 48 -11.46 -4.31 -4.60
N ASP A 49 -11.23 -3.59 -5.71
CA ASP A 49 -11.16 -4.17 -7.06
C ASP A 49 -10.08 -5.27 -7.16
N VAL A 50 -8.90 -5.05 -6.56
CA VAL A 50 -7.81 -6.04 -6.55
C VAL A 50 -8.11 -7.18 -5.57
N TYR A 51 -8.71 -6.88 -4.41
CA TYR A 51 -9.11 -7.89 -3.44
C TYR A 51 -10.05 -8.93 -4.06
N GLU A 52 -11.07 -8.51 -4.81
CA GLU A 52 -12.02 -9.43 -5.46
C GLU A 52 -11.32 -10.39 -6.42
N VAL A 53 -10.32 -9.91 -7.17
CA VAL A 53 -9.53 -10.74 -8.07
C VAL A 53 -8.60 -11.67 -7.30
N PHE A 54 -7.90 -11.16 -6.29
CA PHE A 54 -6.95 -11.93 -5.50
C PHE A 54 -7.63 -13.02 -4.69
N ALA A 55 -8.76 -12.72 -4.03
CA ALA A 55 -9.52 -13.68 -3.24
C ALA A 55 -10.03 -14.85 -4.09
N GLY A 56 -10.35 -14.61 -5.37
CA GLY A 56 -10.74 -15.67 -6.31
C GLY A 56 -9.59 -16.58 -6.76
N LYS A 57 -8.34 -16.19 -6.52
CA LYS A 57 -7.12 -16.93 -6.92
C LYS A 57 -6.35 -17.49 -5.72
N ALA A 58 -6.59 -16.96 -4.52
CA ALA A 58 -5.86 -17.33 -3.32
C ALA A 58 -6.00 -18.81 -2.99
N VAL A 59 -4.90 -19.42 -2.55
CA VAL A 59 -4.86 -20.80 -2.10
C VAL A 59 -5.48 -20.95 -0.71
N ASP A 60 -5.97 -22.14 -0.35
CA ASP A 60 -6.67 -22.41 0.93
C ASP A 60 -5.83 -22.05 2.18
N SER A 61 -4.49 -22.06 2.07
CA SER A 61 -3.59 -21.69 3.17
C SER A 61 -3.33 -20.19 3.30
N CYS A 62 -4.02 -19.36 2.48
CA CYS A 62 -3.89 -17.90 2.50
C CYS A 62 -5.13 -17.27 3.14
N GLU A 63 -4.97 -16.73 4.34
CA GLU A 63 -5.98 -15.89 4.97
C GLU A 63 -5.87 -14.46 4.47
N ILE A 64 -7.01 -13.82 4.19
CA ILE A 64 -7.05 -12.47 3.66
C ILE A 64 -7.84 -11.57 4.60
N LEU A 65 -7.24 -10.46 4.99
CA LEU A 65 -7.90 -9.37 5.71
C LEU A 65 -8.04 -8.15 4.81
N MET A 66 -9.08 -7.37 5.02
CA MET A 66 -9.27 -6.11 4.32
C MET A 66 -9.69 -5.00 5.28
N GLN A 67 -8.97 -3.88 5.23
CA GLN A 67 -9.32 -2.67 5.96
C GLN A 67 -10.64 -2.10 5.46
N HIS A 68 -11.54 -1.74 6.38
CA HIS A 68 -12.77 -1.03 6.06
C HIS A 68 -12.62 0.47 6.30
N SER A 69 -13.39 1.26 5.53
CA SER A 69 -13.55 2.68 5.86
C SER A 69 -14.29 2.82 7.19
N ASN A 70 -13.86 3.78 8.02
CA ASN A 70 -14.49 4.08 9.32
C ASN A 70 -14.38 2.94 10.37
N MET A 71 -13.31 2.14 10.35
CA MET A 71 -13.04 1.18 11.42
C MET A 71 -12.98 1.88 12.78
N LYS A 72 -13.72 1.34 13.74
CA LYS A 72 -13.67 1.75 15.14
C LYS A 72 -12.39 1.20 15.79
N GLU A 73 -12.02 1.74 16.96
CA GLU A 73 -10.79 1.36 17.64
C GLU A 73 -10.72 -0.15 17.91
N HIS A 74 -11.80 -0.76 18.43
CA HIS A 74 -11.83 -2.20 18.70
C HIS A 74 -11.71 -3.07 17.43
N GLU A 75 -12.19 -2.58 16.27
CA GLU A 75 -12.05 -3.28 14.98
C GLU A 75 -10.61 -3.19 14.47
N ARG A 76 -9.97 -2.04 14.72
CA ARG A 76 -8.55 -1.85 14.44
C ARG A 76 -7.67 -2.75 15.31
N GLU A 77 -7.96 -2.82 16.61
CA GLU A 77 -7.27 -3.73 17.53
C GLU A 77 -7.43 -5.18 17.09
N ALA A 78 -8.65 -5.63 16.80
CA ALA A 78 -8.90 -6.98 16.31
C ALA A 78 -8.17 -7.29 14.98
N PHE A 79 -8.08 -6.32 14.07
CA PHE A 79 -7.32 -6.45 12.84
C PHE A 79 -5.82 -6.67 13.09
N LEU A 80 -5.24 -5.95 14.06
CA LEU A 80 -3.84 -6.08 14.44
C LEU A 80 -3.56 -7.36 15.22
N GLU A 81 -4.49 -7.83 16.05
CA GLU A 81 -4.39 -9.10 16.76
C GLU A 81 -4.24 -10.29 15.83
N GLU A 82 -4.78 -10.20 14.57
CA GLU A 82 -4.59 -11.25 13.58
C GLU A 82 -3.11 -11.49 13.23
N PHE A 83 -2.27 -10.46 13.30
CA PHE A 83 -0.83 -10.59 13.06
C PHE A 83 -0.09 -11.26 14.22
N GLU A 84 -0.68 -11.26 15.42
CA GLU A 84 -0.09 -11.88 16.60
C GLU A 84 -0.37 -13.39 16.71
N LYS A 85 -1.34 -13.88 15.94
CA LYS A 85 -1.71 -15.30 15.95
C LYS A 85 -0.64 -16.16 15.30
N GLU A 86 -0.32 -17.28 15.94
CA GLU A 86 0.46 -18.33 15.30
C GLU A 86 -0.43 -19.01 14.24
N ARG A 87 0.06 -19.08 13.00
CA ARG A 87 -0.64 -19.72 11.89
C ARG A 87 0.28 -20.58 11.04
N GLN A 88 -0.30 -21.63 10.47
CA GLN A 88 0.34 -22.40 9.42
C GLN A 88 -0.21 -21.87 8.09
N GLY A 89 0.57 -21.04 7.40
CA GLY A 89 0.16 -20.41 6.16
C GLY A 89 0.52 -18.93 6.09
N THR A 90 -0.18 -18.23 5.23
CA THR A 90 0.07 -16.83 4.93
C THR A 90 -1.12 -15.96 5.31
N LEU A 91 -0.86 -14.80 5.92
CA LEU A 91 -1.83 -13.73 6.11
C LEU A 91 -1.51 -12.59 5.15
N VAL A 92 -2.48 -12.16 4.38
CA VAL A 92 -2.38 -11.00 3.50
C VAL A 92 -3.41 -9.96 3.89
N ALA A 93 -2.95 -8.83 4.42
CA ALA A 93 -3.81 -7.74 4.86
C ALA A 93 -3.81 -6.60 3.83
N PHE A 94 -4.97 -6.29 3.29
CA PHE A 94 -5.20 -5.20 2.33
C PHE A 94 -5.50 -3.91 3.09
N CYS A 95 -4.65 -2.90 2.89
CA CYS A 95 -4.72 -1.62 3.61
C CYS A 95 -4.62 -0.44 2.64
N VAL A 96 -5.04 0.75 3.09
CA VAL A 96 -4.89 2.00 2.32
C VAL A 96 -3.71 2.80 2.84
N MET A 97 -2.86 3.29 1.93
CA MET A 97 -1.71 4.14 2.25
C MET A 97 -2.15 5.44 2.95
N GLY A 98 -1.44 5.83 4.02
CA GLY A 98 -1.78 7.02 4.80
C GLY A 98 -3.10 6.90 5.58
N GLY A 99 -3.68 5.70 5.63
CA GLY A 99 -4.80 5.38 6.51
C GLY A 99 -4.34 4.98 7.92
N ILE A 100 -5.28 4.49 8.72
CA ILE A 100 -5.07 4.11 10.13
C ILE A 100 -3.96 3.07 10.34
N PHE A 101 -3.64 2.28 9.33
CA PHE A 101 -2.54 1.30 9.34
C PHE A 101 -1.25 1.81 8.69
N GLY A 102 -1.27 3.02 8.11
CA GLY A 102 -0.06 3.71 7.62
C GLY A 102 0.75 4.37 8.73
N GLU A 103 0.13 4.66 9.88
CA GLU A 103 0.75 5.35 11.01
C GLU A 103 0.47 4.59 12.32
N GLY A 104 1.44 4.59 13.25
CA GLY A 104 1.22 4.15 14.63
C GLY A 104 1.00 2.64 14.86
N ILE A 105 1.28 1.77 13.89
CA ILE A 105 1.27 0.33 14.11
C ILE A 105 2.63 -0.12 14.62
N ASP A 106 2.64 -0.82 15.73
CA ASP A 106 3.82 -1.47 16.28
C ASP A 106 3.63 -2.99 16.28
N LEU A 107 3.86 -3.61 15.12
CA LEU A 107 3.95 -5.07 15.00
C LEU A 107 5.38 -5.47 15.36
N LYS A 108 5.58 -6.07 16.53
CA LYS A 108 6.89 -6.45 17.03
C LYS A 108 7.44 -7.69 16.33
N ASN A 109 8.76 -7.70 16.13
CA ASN A 109 9.53 -8.83 15.58
C ASN A 109 9.06 -9.28 14.17
N ASP A 110 9.19 -10.56 13.86
CA ASP A 110 8.87 -11.19 12.57
C ASP A 110 7.35 -11.31 12.28
N ARG A 111 6.53 -10.49 12.94
CA ARG A 111 5.06 -10.49 12.77
C ARG A 111 4.61 -9.93 11.43
N LEU A 112 5.48 -9.21 10.74
CA LEU A 112 5.27 -8.70 9.39
C LEU A 112 6.56 -8.92 8.58
N ILE A 113 6.52 -9.85 7.63
CA ILE A 113 7.69 -10.20 6.82
C ILE A 113 7.74 -9.52 5.46
N GLY A 114 6.64 -8.90 5.04
CA GLY A 114 6.63 -8.20 3.76
C GLY A 114 5.59 -7.09 3.66
N ALA A 115 5.96 -6.05 2.90
CA ALA A 115 5.06 -4.98 2.46
C ALA A 115 5.05 -4.89 0.95
N ILE A 116 3.86 -4.88 0.37
CA ILE A 116 3.63 -4.69 -1.06
C ILE A 116 2.92 -3.34 -1.23
N ILE A 117 3.52 -2.43 -1.97
CA ILE A 117 3.03 -1.07 -2.11
C ILE A 117 2.61 -0.86 -3.56
N VAL A 118 1.33 -0.61 -3.76
CA VAL A 118 0.72 -0.42 -5.08
C VAL A 118 0.62 1.06 -5.40
N GLY A 119 1.36 1.52 -6.39
CA GLY A 119 1.40 2.92 -6.79
C GLY A 119 2.21 3.80 -5.84
N THR A 120 2.26 5.10 -6.12
CA THR A 120 3.08 6.10 -5.40
C THR A 120 2.36 6.80 -4.25
N GLY A 121 1.07 6.55 -4.06
CA GLY A 121 0.29 7.26 -3.04
C GLY A 121 0.23 8.78 -3.22
N LEU A 122 0.39 9.27 -4.45
CA LEU A 122 0.29 10.71 -4.74
C LEU A 122 -1.04 11.26 -4.21
N PRO A 123 -1.02 12.41 -3.51
CA PRO A 123 -2.24 13.08 -3.09
C PRO A 123 -3.14 13.39 -4.29
N GLN A 124 -4.43 13.42 -4.05
CA GLN A 124 -5.38 13.90 -5.06
C GLN A 124 -5.16 15.38 -5.34
N VAL A 125 -5.43 15.79 -6.58
CA VAL A 125 -5.44 17.21 -6.96
C VAL A 125 -6.54 17.92 -6.17
N SER A 126 -6.17 19.02 -5.51
CA SER A 126 -7.09 19.90 -4.79
C SER A 126 -6.61 21.34 -4.94
N ASP A 127 -7.48 22.29 -4.68
CA ASP A 127 -7.14 23.72 -4.74
C ASP A 127 -5.97 24.05 -3.79
N GLU A 128 -5.95 23.47 -2.60
CA GLU A 128 -4.86 23.63 -1.64
C GLU A 128 -3.52 23.12 -2.19
N ARG A 129 -3.54 21.98 -2.89
CA ARG A 129 -2.34 21.40 -3.52
C ARG A 129 -1.85 22.24 -4.71
N GLU A 130 -2.76 22.79 -5.49
CA GLU A 130 -2.42 23.70 -6.58
C GLU A 130 -1.84 25.03 -6.05
N ILE A 131 -2.40 25.60 -4.99
CA ILE A 131 -1.85 26.77 -4.32
C ILE A 131 -0.43 26.47 -3.82
N LEU A 132 -0.21 25.34 -3.15
CA LEU A 132 1.09 24.94 -2.65
C LEU A 132 2.09 24.76 -3.79
N LYS A 133 1.68 24.10 -4.88
CA LYS A 133 2.48 23.92 -6.07
C LYS A 133 2.91 25.26 -6.65
N ASN A 134 1.99 26.18 -6.87
CA ASN A 134 2.26 27.50 -7.42
C ASN A 134 3.20 28.31 -6.51
N TYR A 135 3.00 28.25 -5.20
CA TYR A 135 3.87 28.91 -4.22
C TYR A 135 5.34 28.49 -4.36
N TYR A 136 5.63 27.20 -4.57
CA TYR A 136 6.99 26.73 -4.78
C TYR A 136 7.53 27.02 -6.17
N ASP A 137 6.70 26.92 -7.22
CA ASP A 137 7.06 27.25 -8.60
C ASP A 137 7.50 28.72 -8.71
N GLU A 138 6.80 29.67 -8.07
CA GLU A 138 7.16 31.09 -8.01
C GLU A 138 8.52 31.37 -7.34
N ARG A 139 9.00 30.43 -6.53
CA ARG A 139 10.31 30.50 -5.83
C ARG A 139 11.41 29.75 -6.55
N GLY A 140 11.16 29.30 -7.77
CA GLY A 140 12.15 28.58 -8.58
C GLY A 140 12.39 27.12 -8.12
N LEU A 141 11.49 26.57 -7.30
CA LEU A 141 11.51 25.19 -6.87
C LEU A 141 10.49 24.37 -7.68
N SER A 142 10.61 23.04 -7.67
CA SER A 142 9.62 22.17 -8.31
C SER A 142 8.35 22.09 -7.46
N GLY A 143 7.33 22.90 -7.77
CA GLY A 143 6.06 22.87 -7.04
C GLY A 143 5.38 21.51 -7.05
N PHE A 144 5.52 20.76 -8.14
CA PHE A 144 5.01 19.39 -8.22
C PHE A 144 5.67 18.46 -7.20
N ASP A 145 6.97 18.58 -6.99
CA ASP A 145 7.69 17.75 -6.03
C ASP A 145 7.20 18.00 -4.61
N TYR A 146 7.06 19.27 -4.22
CA TYR A 146 6.62 19.64 -2.88
C TYR A 146 5.15 19.35 -2.62
N ALA A 147 4.28 19.59 -3.60
CA ALA A 147 2.84 19.41 -3.44
C ALA A 147 2.39 17.94 -3.58
N PHE A 148 3.08 17.13 -4.37
CA PHE A 148 2.62 15.79 -4.73
C PHE A 148 3.67 14.70 -4.52
N ARG A 149 4.88 14.83 -5.11
CA ARG A 149 5.86 13.74 -5.12
C ARG A 149 6.40 13.43 -3.73
N TYR A 150 6.87 14.41 -2.98
CA TYR A 150 7.40 14.17 -1.64
C TYR A 150 6.36 13.67 -0.66
N PRO A 151 5.12 14.21 -0.60
CA PRO A 151 4.07 13.63 0.21
C PRO A 151 3.71 12.19 -0.17
N GLY A 152 3.70 11.87 -1.47
CA GLY A 152 3.48 10.50 -1.95
C GLY A 152 4.61 9.57 -1.52
N MET A 153 5.87 9.97 -1.70
CA MET A 153 7.04 9.19 -1.28
C MET A 153 7.06 8.96 0.23
N ASN A 154 6.68 9.96 1.03
CA ASN A 154 6.59 9.80 2.49
C ASN A 154 5.61 8.69 2.87
N LYS A 155 4.45 8.58 2.20
CA LYS A 155 3.52 7.48 2.44
C LYS A 155 4.11 6.11 2.09
N VAL A 156 4.84 6.03 0.99
CA VAL A 156 5.56 4.81 0.58
C VAL A 156 6.61 4.42 1.62
N LEU A 157 7.41 5.37 2.08
CA LEU A 157 8.43 5.14 3.12
C LEU A 157 7.81 4.74 4.46
N GLN A 158 6.69 5.35 4.85
CA GLN A 158 5.96 4.96 6.06
C GLN A 158 5.45 3.51 5.96
N ALA A 159 4.88 3.11 4.83
CA ALA A 159 4.42 1.74 4.59
C ALA A 159 5.59 0.74 4.62
N ALA A 160 6.70 1.05 3.94
CA ALA A 160 7.91 0.22 3.94
C ALA A 160 8.53 0.09 5.33
N GLY A 161 8.54 1.18 6.11
CA GLY A 161 9.03 1.23 7.49
C GLY A 161 8.23 0.39 8.49
N ARG A 162 7.12 -0.24 8.08
CA ARG A 162 6.41 -1.22 8.92
C ARG A 162 7.13 -2.55 8.97
N VAL A 163 7.86 -2.90 7.93
CA VAL A 163 8.61 -4.16 7.84
C VAL A 163 10.03 -4.00 8.37
N ILE A 164 10.71 -2.93 8.00
CA ILE A 164 12.12 -2.69 8.37
C ILE A 164 12.18 -1.48 9.29
N ARG A 165 12.46 -1.68 10.57
CA ARG A 165 12.51 -0.67 11.61
C ARG A 165 13.89 -0.51 12.22
N THR A 166 14.63 -1.63 12.32
CA THR A 166 15.94 -1.69 12.88
C THR A 166 16.95 -2.19 11.85
N SER A 167 18.24 -2.09 12.15
CA SER A 167 19.31 -2.63 11.31
C SER A 167 19.35 -4.16 11.24
N GLU A 168 18.62 -4.82 12.13
CA GLU A 168 18.57 -6.29 12.23
C GLU A 168 17.35 -6.90 11.54
N ASP A 169 16.32 -6.06 11.26
CA ASP A 169 15.10 -6.52 10.63
C ASP A 169 15.36 -6.96 9.18
N ARG A 170 14.70 -8.03 8.80
CA ARG A 170 14.71 -8.57 7.44
C ARG A 170 13.29 -8.71 6.94
N GLY A 171 13.07 -8.33 5.69
CA GLY A 171 11.76 -8.47 5.07
C GLY A 171 11.77 -8.11 3.59
N VAL A 172 10.65 -8.36 2.95
CA VAL A 172 10.44 -8.06 1.52
C VAL A 172 9.65 -6.77 1.38
N ILE A 173 10.14 -5.85 0.57
CA ILE A 173 9.40 -4.66 0.15
C ILE A 173 9.28 -4.71 -1.37
N LEU A 174 8.05 -4.85 -1.85
CA LEU A 174 7.72 -4.83 -3.26
C LEU A 174 7.01 -3.53 -3.61
N LEU A 175 7.56 -2.78 -4.56
CA LEU A 175 6.92 -1.58 -5.11
C LEU A 175 6.35 -1.92 -6.49
N LEU A 176 5.03 -1.83 -6.62
CA LEU A 176 4.31 -2.03 -7.87
C LEU A 176 3.94 -0.68 -8.46
N GLU A 177 4.75 -0.21 -9.38
CA GLU A 177 4.54 1.02 -10.11
C GLU A 177 4.91 0.84 -11.57
N ASP A 178 4.12 1.42 -12.45
CA ASP A 178 4.39 1.49 -13.90
C ASP A 178 5.00 2.85 -14.20
N ARG A 179 6.22 2.88 -14.73
CA ARG A 179 6.92 4.10 -15.17
C ARG A 179 6.69 4.36 -16.65
#